data_f6f9396a6fcdc4274a632847dfd0ec3d
#
_entry.id   f6f9396a6fcdc4274a632847dfd0ec3d
#
_cell.length_a   1.000
_cell.length_b   1.000
_cell.length_c   1.000
_cell.angle_alpha   90.00
_cell.angle_beta   90.00
_cell.angle_gamma   90.00
#
_symmetry.space_group_name_H-M   'P 1'
#
loop_
_entity.id
_entity.type
_entity.pdbx_description
1 polymer ?
#
loop_
_entity_poly.entity_id
_entity_poly.type
_entity_poly.pdbx_seq_one_letter_code
_entity_poly.pdbx_strand_id
1 'polypeptide(L)'
;RRLVGSEMCIRDSDNTYVDLPEIMATKLPPVAVKKPKLVVLNQTLADSLGLDFSENTDELNAEILSGNKLIEGSCPLAQAYCGHQFGHFVMLGDGRAILLGEHLDPKQQRWDIQLKGSGRTPYSRGGDGRAALGPMLREYIISEAIHFLKIPTTRSLAVVTTGEDVLRETNLKGAVLTRVASSHLRVGTFQYIAAKQDISALKILVDYAIQRHYPEFINAENKAIALFSAVMTRQINLIVNWMRVSFIHGVMNTDNMSISGESIDYGPCAFMDHYDTKTVFSSIDHYGRYSYGSQPVIG
;
A
#
# COMPACT_ATOMS: atom_id res chain seq x y z
N ARG A 1 -28.49 -0.07 14.58
CA ARG A 1 -29.20 1.08 13.95
C ARG A 1 -28.43 1.40 12.67
N ARG A 2 -28.98 1.07 11.49
CA ARG A 2 -28.53 1.64 10.21
C ARG A 2 -28.68 3.15 10.33
N LEU A 3 -27.59 3.89 10.23
CA LEU A 3 -27.66 5.33 10.03
C LEU A 3 -27.97 5.55 8.54
N VAL A 4 -29.20 5.98 8.29
CA VAL A 4 -29.64 6.54 7.00
C VAL A 4 -29.08 7.95 6.96
N GLY A 5 -28.12 8.18 6.06
CA GLY A 5 -27.52 9.49 5.84
C GLY A 5 -26.33 9.34 4.87
N SER A 6 -26.42 9.98 3.77
CA SER A 6 -25.63 9.91 2.53
C SER A 6 -24.17 10.33 2.64
N GLU A 7 -23.41 9.89 3.63
CA GLU A 7 -21.98 10.16 3.71
C GLU A 7 -21.24 8.89 4.16
N MET A 8 -20.33 8.43 3.31
CA MET A 8 -19.37 7.42 3.66
C MET A 8 -18.50 8.00 4.77
N CYS A 9 -18.83 7.69 6.03
CA CYS A 9 -17.95 8.00 7.14
C CYS A 9 -16.87 6.93 7.19
N ILE A 10 -15.60 7.33 7.23
CA ILE A 10 -14.59 6.52 7.89
C ILE A 10 -15.00 6.60 9.37
N ARG A 11 -15.83 5.62 9.79
CA ARG A 11 -16.41 5.63 11.13
C ARG A 11 -15.28 5.57 12.15
N ASP A 12 -15.37 6.53 13.07
CA ASP A 12 -14.40 6.77 14.12
C ASP A 12 -12.99 6.99 13.53
N SER A 13 -12.67 8.26 13.35
CA SER A 13 -11.37 8.78 12.93
C SER A 13 -10.29 8.46 13.98
N ASP A 14 -10.08 7.17 14.20
CA ASP A 14 -9.00 6.66 15.03
C ASP A 14 -7.76 6.45 14.14
N ASN A 15 -7.32 7.57 13.53
CA ASN A 15 -6.17 7.62 12.65
C ASN A 15 -4.87 7.55 13.46
N THR A 16 -4.55 6.37 13.93
CA THR A 16 -3.45 6.17 14.89
C THR A 16 -2.07 6.48 14.31
N TYR A 17 -1.89 6.37 12.98
CA TYR A 17 -0.62 6.72 12.33
C TYR A 17 -0.31 8.22 12.43
N VAL A 18 -1.33 9.09 12.48
CA VAL A 18 -1.14 10.55 12.55
C VAL A 18 -0.55 11.03 13.88
N ASP A 19 -0.64 10.19 14.91
CA ASP A 19 -0.11 10.46 16.25
C ASP A 19 1.36 10.03 16.39
N LEU A 20 1.93 9.39 15.38
CA LEU A 20 3.35 9.06 15.34
C LEU A 20 4.21 10.32 15.17
N PRO A 21 5.51 10.28 15.54
CA PRO A 21 6.41 11.41 15.37
C PRO A 21 6.38 12.01 13.96
N GLU A 22 6.37 13.33 13.84
CA GLU A 22 6.25 14.07 12.57
C GLU A 22 7.28 13.66 11.51
N ILE A 23 8.43 13.13 11.92
CA ILE A 23 9.44 12.63 11.01
C ILE A 23 8.93 11.47 10.12
N MET A 24 7.86 10.76 10.54
CA MET A 24 7.36 9.56 9.86
C MET A 24 6.42 9.85 8.71
N ALA A 25 5.87 11.06 8.63
CA ALA A 25 4.93 11.43 7.56
C ALA A 25 4.84 12.94 7.37
N THR A 26 4.30 13.33 6.22
CA THR A 26 3.91 14.71 5.94
C THR A 26 2.42 14.76 5.72
N LYS A 27 1.70 15.57 6.49
CA LYS A 27 0.25 15.81 6.32
C LYS A 27 0.02 16.67 5.09
N LEU A 28 -0.74 16.19 4.13
CA LEU A 28 -1.13 16.93 2.93
C LEU A 28 -2.33 16.25 2.25
N PRO A 29 -3.24 17.02 1.64
CA PRO A 29 -4.35 16.45 0.89
C PRO A 29 -3.90 15.85 -0.45
N PRO A 30 -4.69 14.96 -1.05
CA PRO A 30 -4.56 14.59 -2.44
C PRO A 30 -4.64 15.82 -3.37
N VAL A 31 -3.93 15.76 -4.49
CA VAL A 31 -4.05 16.79 -5.53
C VAL A 31 -5.25 16.47 -6.41
N ALA A 32 -6.21 17.38 -6.46
CA ALA A 32 -7.43 17.20 -7.24
C ALA A 32 -7.13 16.85 -8.71
N VAL A 33 -8.01 16.05 -9.31
CA VAL A 33 -7.97 15.65 -10.72
C VAL A 33 -9.12 16.32 -11.48
N LYS A 34 -8.94 16.52 -12.80
CA LYS A 34 -9.85 17.38 -13.59
C LYS A 34 -11.24 16.77 -13.80
N LYS A 35 -11.30 15.49 -14.13
CA LYS A 35 -12.54 14.82 -14.50
C LYS A 35 -12.49 13.35 -14.10
N PRO A 36 -12.68 13.06 -12.81
CA PRO A 36 -12.65 11.69 -12.33
C PRO A 36 -13.80 10.89 -12.94
N LYS A 37 -13.51 9.65 -13.34
CA LYS A 37 -14.52 8.69 -13.80
C LYS A 37 -14.20 7.32 -13.26
N LEU A 38 -15.17 6.70 -12.62
CA LEU A 38 -15.06 5.35 -12.09
C LEU A 38 -14.84 4.35 -13.25
N VAL A 39 -13.81 3.51 -13.11
CA VAL A 39 -13.49 2.42 -14.04
C VAL A 39 -13.98 1.10 -13.48
N VAL A 40 -13.67 0.85 -12.22
CA VAL A 40 -14.05 -0.35 -11.48
C VAL A 40 -14.17 -0.07 -10.00
N LEU A 41 -15.18 -0.64 -9.37
CA LEU A 41 -15.37 -0.70 -7.93
C LEU A 41 -15.44 -2.16 -7.51
N ASN A 42 -14.68 -2.55 -6.52
CA ASN A 42 -14.73 -3.87 -5.90
C ASN A 42 -15.84 -3.92 -4.87
N GLN A 43 -17.06 -4.18 -5.32
CA GLN A 43 -18.24 -4.19 -4.45
C GLN A 43 -18.10 -5.20 -3.30
N THR A 44 -17.58 -6.39 -3.60
CA THR A 44 -17.37 -7.43 -2.57
C THR A 44 -16.43 -6.97 -1.44
N LEU A 45 -15.37 -6.24 -1.81
CA LEU A 45 -14.46 -5.64 -0.82
C LEU A 45 -15.15 -4.51 -0.05
N ALA A 46 -15.88 -3.63 -0.74
CA ALA A 46 -16.64 -2.56 -0.12
C ALA A 46 -17.63 -3.09 0.91
N ASP A 47 -18.41 -4.10 0.54
CA ASP A 47 -19.37 -4.77 1.44
C ASP A 47 -18.68 -5.37 2.68
N SER A 48 -17.52 -6.02 2.48
CA SER A 48 -16.75 -6.60 3.59
C SER A 48 -16.20 -5.58 4.57
N LEU A 49 -15.91 -4.38 4.07
CA LEU A 49 -15.46 -3.23 4.86
C LEU A 49 -16.63 -2.47 5.48
N GLY A 50 -17.89 -2.78 5.10
CA GLY A 50 -19.06 -2.02 5.53
C GLY A 50 -19.18 -0.65 4.87
N LEU A 51 -18.55 -0.46 3.72
CA LEU A 51 -18.61 0.75 2.92
C LEU A 51 -19.78 0.65 1.91
N ASP A 52 -20.70 1.59 1.94
CA ASP A 52 -21.85 1.61 1.04
C ASP A 52 -21.71 2.73 0.02
N PHE A 53 -21.63 2.34 -1.24
CA PHE A 53 -21.54 3.24 -2.40
C PHE A 53 -22.85 3.27 -3.20
N SER A 54 -23.87 2.49 -2.82
CA SER A 54 -25.06 2.26 -3.64
C SER A 54 -26.00 3.47 -3.73
N GLU A 55 -26.00 4.34 -2.70
CA GLU A 55 -26.83 5.54 -2.68
C GLU A 55 -26.19 6.73 -3.42
N ASN A 56 -24.90 6.63 -3.77
CA ASN A 56 -24.18 7.67 -4.47
C ASN A 56 -24.33 7.51 -5.98
N THR A 57 -24.19 8.63 -6.71
CA THR A 57 -23.99 8.55 -8.17
C THR A 57 -22.56 8.09 -8.48
N ASP A 58 -22.34 7.55 -9.68
CA ASP A 58 -20.99 7.18 -10.13
C ASP A 58 -20.02 8.35 -10.12
N GLU A 59 -20.52 9.58 -10.40
CA GLU A 59 -19.74 10.80 -10.34
C GLU A 59 -19.28 11.10 -8.93
N LEU A 60 -20.18 10.99 -7.95
CA LEU A 60 -19.82 11.22 -6.53
C LEU A 60 -18.83 10.17 -6.03
N ASN A 61 -19.03 8.89 -6.40
CA ASN A 61 -18.09 7.83 -6.08
C ASN A 61 -16.71 8.10 -6.70
N ALA A 62 -16.66 8.58 -7.94
CA ALA A 62 -15.42 8.93 -8.61
C ALA A 62 -14.71 10.13 -7.93
N GLU A 63 -15.44 11.16 -7.49
CA GLU A 63 -14.89 12.30 -6.73
C GLU A 63 -14.28 11.86 -5.39
N ILE A 64 -14.96 10.97 -4.68
CA ILE A 64 -14.46 10.42 -3.40
C ILE A 64 -13.22 9.54 -3.64
N LEU A 65 -13.33 8.57 -4.54
CA LEU A 65 -12.28 7.57 -4.79
C LEU A 65 -11.07 8.11 -5.56
N SER A 66 -11.15 9.32 -6.09
CA SER A 66 -10.00 10.08 -6.64
C SER A 66 -9.32 10.99 -5.63
N GLY A 67 -9.98 11.27 -4.49
CA GLY A 67 -9.54 12.22 -3.49
C GLY A 67 -9.90 13.68 -3.76
N ASN A 68 -10.74 13.96 -4.76
CA ASN A 68 -11.28 15.30 -5.00
C ASN A 68 -12.24 15.72 -3.88
N LYS A 69 -13.02 14.77 -3.39
CA LYS A 69 -13.86 14.96 -2.20
C LYS A 69 -13.32 14.07 -1.08
N LEU A 70 -12.87 14.68 0.00
CA LEU A 70 -12.46 13.95 1.19
C LEU A 70 -13.68 13.51 2.00
N ILE A 71 -13.58 12.32 2.56
CA ILE A 71 -14.57 11.76 3.47
C ILE A 71 -14.35 12.34 4.85
N GLU A 72 -15.43 12.60 5.59
CA GLU A 72 -15.36 13.04 6.98
C GLU A 72 -14.53 12.06 7.82
N GLY A 73 -13.68 12.58 8.70
CA GLY A 73 -12.73 11.81 9.50
C GLY A 73 -11.42 11.46 8.78
N SER A 74 -11.25 11.80 7.49
CA SER A 74 -9.97 11.63 6.81
C SER A 74 -8.87 12.52 7.41
N CYS A 75 -7.67 11.97 7.53
CA CYS A 75 -6.48 12.70 7.94
C CYS A 75 -5.32 12.42 6.95
N PRO A 76 -5.38 13.02 5.74
CA PRO A 76 -4.49 12.64 4.65
C PRO A 76 -3.03 12.94 4.95
N LEU A 77 -2.17 11.95 4.66
CA LEU A 77 -0.73 12.07 4.82
C LEU A 77 0.05 11.21 3.83
N ALA A 78 1.29 11.58 3.55
CA ALA A 78 2.27 10.77 2.83
C ALA A 78 3.29 10.22 3.83
N GLN A 79 3.52 8.92 3.80
CA GLN A 79 4.42 8.22 4.72
C GLN A 79 5.87 8.29 4.24
N ALA A 80 6.81 8.41 5.19
CA ALA A 80 8.24 8.36 4.93
C ALA A 80 8.77 6.94 5.11
N TYR A 81 9.60 6.49 4.18
CA TYR A 81 10.32 5.20 4.26
C TYR A 81 11.56 5.22 3.38
N CYS A 82 12.40 4.21 3.51
CA CYS A 82 13.54 3.95 2.64
C CYS A 82 13.37 2.65 1.87
N GLY A 83 14.28 2.37 0.96
CA GLY A 83 14.37 1.08 0.33
C GLY A 83 15.78 0.74 -0.10
N HIS A 84 16.13 -0.53 -0.07
CA HIS A 84 17.34 -1.05 -0.70
C HIS A 84 17.03 -1.40 -2.17
N GLN A 85 16.77 -0.35 -2.98
CA GLN A 85 16.39 -0.52 -4.38
C GLN A 85 17.53 -1.12 -5.18
N PHE A 86 17.36 -2.36 -5.65
CA PHE A 86 18.40 -3.13 -6.35
C PHE A 86 19.74 -3.17 -5.59
N GLY A 87 19.68 -3.18 -4.24
CA GLY A 87 20.85 -3.20 -3.37
C GLY A 87 21.37 -1.82 -2.96
N HIS A 88 20.85 -0.73 -3.51
CA HIS A 88 21.22 0.64 -3.15
C HIS A 88 20.24 1.24 -2.16
N PHE A 89 20.75 1.74 -1.04
CA PHE A 89 19.92 2.41 -0.04
C PHE A 89 19.46 3.78 -0.54
N VAL A 90 18.15 3.97 -0.61
CA VAL A 90 17.53 5.20 -1.15
C VAL A 90 16.47 5.71 -0.18
N MET A 91 16.53 7.01 0.11
CA MET A 91 15.46 7.69 0.84
C MET A 91 14.25 7.86 -0.07
N LEU A 92 13.13 7.33 0.33
CA LEU A 92 11.89 7.27 -0.44
C LEU A 92 10.74 7.86 0.37
N GLY A 93 9.57 7.35 0.18
CA GLY A 93 8.32 7.68 0.82
C GLY A 93 7.19 7.58 -0.21
N ASP A 94 5.99 7.91 0.20
CA ASP A 94 4.81 7.91 -0.66
C ASP A 94 4.91 9.02 -1.72
N GLY A 95 5.75 8.84 -2.72
CA GLY A 95 6.02 9.83 -3.78
C GLY A 95 4.84 10.08 -4.73
N ARG A 96 3.82 9.23 -4.69
CA ARG A 96 2.59 9.33 -5.49
C ARG A 96 1.38 8.73 -4.78
N ALA A 97 1.49 8.49 -3.48
CA ALA A 97 0.40 7.90 -2.71
C ALA A 97 0.09 8.76 -1.49
N ILE A 98 -1.14 8.74 -1.05
CA ILE A 98 -1.63 9.45 0.14
C ILE A 98 -2.52 8.50 0.93
N LEU A 99 -2.13 8.23 2.17
CA LEU A 99 -3.00 7.56 3.14
C LEU A 99 -4.11 8.54 3.51
N LEU A 100 -5.36 8.18 3.25
CA LEU A 100 -6.52 9.01 3.63
C LEU A 100 -6.82 8.90 5.12
N GLY A 101 -6.59 7.72 5.68
CA GLY A 101 -6.85 7.41 7.07
C GLY A 101 -7.03 5.93 7.30
N GLU A 102 -7.46 5.58 8.51
CA GLU A 102 -7.69 4.23 8.97
C GLU A 102 -9.19 3.99 9.16
N HIS A 103 -9.69 2.89 8.64
CA HIS A 103 -11.08 2.48 8.67
C HIS A 103 -11.25 1.25 9.55
N LEU A 104 -12.27 1.24 10.42
CA LEU A 104 -12.67 0.06 11.18
C LEU A 104 -13.85 -0.64 10.47
N ASP A 105 -13.64 -1.88 10.05
CA ASP A 105 -14.68 -2.68 9.43
C ASP A 105 -15.76 -3.11 10.46
N PRO A 106 -16.87 -3.74 10.04
CA PRO A 106 -17.90 -4.21 10.96
C PRO A 106 -17.42 -5.21 12.03
N LYS A 107 -16.26 -5.83 11.81
CA LYS A 107 -15.62 -6.75 12.76
C LYS A 107 -14.59 -6.06 13.66
N GLN A 108 -14.49 -4.72 13.58
CA GLN A 108 -13.53 -3.91 14.31
C GLN A 108 -12.07 -4.18 13.87
N GLN A 109 -11.86 -4.71 12.67
CA GLN A 109 -10.54 -4.82 12.07
C GLN A 109 -10.17 -3.48 11.42
N ARG A 110 -8.93 -3.07 11.64
CA ARG A 110 -8.41 -1.78 11.17
C ARG A 110 -7.73 -1.93 9.81
N TRP A 111 -8.11 -1.07 8.88
CA TRP A 111 -7.62 -1.03 7.51
C TRP A 111 -7.15 0.37 7.13
N ASP A 112 -5.99 0.46 6.50
CA ASP A 112 -5.53 1.67 5.86
C ASP A 112 -6.24 1.85 4.51
N ILE A 113 -6.74 3.06 4.24
CA ILE A 113 -7.27 3.45 2.93
C ILE A 113 -6.27 4.43 2.30
N GLN A 114 -5.66 4.06 1.20
CA GLN A 114 -4.61 4.84 0.54
C GLN A 114 -4.96 5.07 -0.94
N LEU A 115 -4.78 6.30 -1.42
CA LEU A 115 -4.87 6.65 -2.84
C LEU A 115 -3.49 6.59 -3.49
N LYS A 116 -3.33 5.81 -4.57
CA LYS A 116 -2.10 5.73 -5.36
C LYS A 116 -2.29 6.40 -6.71
N GLY A 117 -1.44 7.35 -7.05
CA GLY A 117 -1.58 8.24 -8.22
C GLY A 117 -2.23 9.58 -7.89
N SER A 118 -2.35 9.91 -6.61
CA SER A 118 -3.12 11.05 -6.06
C SER A 118 -2.37 12.38 -6.07
N GLY A 119 -1.24 12.47 -6.74
CA GLY A 119 -0.50 13.71 -6.94
C GLY A 119 0.82 13.79 -6.20
N ARG A 120 1.47 14.96 -6.32
CA ARG A 120 2.80 15.21 -5.74
C ARG A 120 2.78 15.25 -4.23
N THR A 121 3.84 14.70 -3.66
CA THR A 121 4.19 14.79 -2.23
C THR A 121 5.63 15.25 -2.08
N PRO A 122 6.11 15.56 -0.87
CA PRO A 122 7.53 15.84 -0.63
C PRO A 122 8.48 14.70 -1.04
N TYR A 123 7.95 13.48 -1.20
CA TYR A 123 8.72 12.29 -1.55
C TYR A 123 8.71 11.97 -3.06
N SER A 124 8.15 12.83 -3.91
CA SER A 124 8.00 12.56 -5.36
C SER A 124 9.31 12.64 -6.15
N ARG A 125 10.41 13.12 -5.56
CA ARG A 125 11.74 13.15 -6.19
C ARG A 125 11.73 13.73 -7.62
N GLY A 126 11.01 14.83 -7.82
CA GLY A 126 10.85 15.47 -9.14
C GLY A 126 9.75 14.85 -10.02
N GLY A 127 9.16 13.72 -9.67
CA GLY A 127 8.03 13.12 -10.38
C GLY A 127 6.75 13.93 -10.26
N ASP A 128 5.76 13.60 -11.10
CA ASP A 128 4.44 14.26 -11.13
C ASP A 128 3.46 13.76 -10.05
N GLY A 129 3.82 12.68 -9.35
CA GLY A 129 2.96 12.04 -8.35
C GLY A 129 1.72 11.34 -8.95
N ARG A 130 1.61 11.27 -10.26
CA ARG A 130 0.50 10.64 -10.98
C ARG A 130 0.81 9.19 -11.35
N ALA A 131 -0.21 8.45 -11.70
CA ALA A 131 -0.12 7.08 -12.19
C ALA A 131 -0.91 6.90 -13.49
N ALA A 132 -0.41 6.03 -14.37
CA ALA A 132 -1.13 5.68 -15.59
C ALA A 132 -2.15 4.56 -15.33
N LEU A 133 -3.22 4.52 -16.12
CA LEU A 133 -4.33 3.57 -15.97
C LEU A 133 -3.88 2.10 -16.04
N GLY A 134 -3.04 1.76 -17.00
CA GLY A 134 -2.57 0.36 -17.17
C GLY A 134 -1.92 -0.24 -15.91
N PRO A 135 -0.92 0.42 -15.31
CA PRO A 135 -0.34 -0.01 -14.04
C PRO A 135 -1.34 -0.11 -12.88
N MET A 136 -2.33 0.79 -12.79
CA MET A 136 -3.34 0.75 -11.73
C MET A 136 -4.31 -0.43 -11.91
N LEU A 137 -4.71 -0.72 -13.15
CA LEU A 137 -5.51 -1.90 -13.45
C LEU A 137 -4.72 -3.20 -13.22
N ARG A 138 -3.42 -3.23 -13.54
CA ARG A 138 -2.57 -4.39 -13.25
C ARG A 138 -2.54 -4.65 -11.74
N GLU A 139 -2.29 -3.63 -10.94
CA GLU A 139 -2.26 -3.78 -9.48
C GLU A 139 -3.62 -4.26 -8.96
N TYR A 140 -4.73 -3.70 -9.47
CA TYR A 140 -6.07 -4.16 -9.12
C TYR A 140 -6.27 -5.66 -9.42
N ILE A 141 -5.98 -6.08 -10.65
CA ILE A 141 -6.20 -7.47 -11.08
C ILE A 141 -5.31 -8.43 -10.30
N ILE A 142 -4.03 -8.11 -10.15
CA ILE A 142 -3.07 -9.03 -9.51
C ILE A 142 -3.31 -9.10 -7.99
N SER A 143 -3.56 -7.98 -7.31
CA SER A 143 -3.84 -8.00 -5.87
C SER A 143 -5.07 -8.85 -5.54
N GLU A 144 -6.14 -8.72 -6.32
CA GLU A 144 -7.34 -9.51 -6.13
C GLU A 144 -7.12 -10.99 -6.50
N ALA A 145 -6.36 -11.28 -7.56
CA ALA A 145 -5.97 -12.66 -7.90
C ALA A 145 -5.17 -13.32 -6.75
N ILE A 146 -4.18 -12.64 -6.21
CA ILE A 146 -3.38 -13.10 -5.06
C ILE A 146 -4.27 -13.34 -3.84
N HIS A 147 -5.22 -12.44 -3.57
CA HIS A 147 -6.20 -12.62 -2.50
C HIS A 147 -7.03 -13.89 -2.68
N PHE A 148 -7.57 -14.13 -3.89
CA PHE A 148 -8.36 -15.34 -4.16
C PHE A 148 -7.53 -16.62 -4.11
N LEU A 149 -6.22 -16.55 -4.34
CA LEU A 149 -5.27 -17.65 -4.09
C LEU A 149 -4.98 -17.87 -2.59
N LYS A 150 -5.60 -17.09 -1.71
CA LYS A 150 -5.42 -17.12 -0.24
C LYS A 150 -4.00 -16.76 0.20
N ILE A 151 -3.37 -15.86 -0.53
CA ILE A 151 -2.06 -15.30 -0.21
C ILE A 151 -2.29 -13.90 0.39
N PRO A 152 -1.69 -13.56 1.54
CA PRO A 152 -1.82 -12.22 2.12
C PRO A 152 -1.38 -11.13 1.16
N THR A 153 -2.22 -10.12 1.01
CA THR A 153 -1.98 -9.04 0.04
C THR A 153 -2.77 -7.79 0.40
N THR A 154 -2.24 -6.63 0.03
CA THR A 154 -3.06 -5.42 -0.08
C THR A 154 -4.19 -5.65 -1.08
N ARG A 155 -5.33 -5.00 -0.85
CA ARG A 155 -6.53 -5.13 -1.68
C ARG A 155 -6.74 -3.87 -2.50
N SER A 156 -7.46 -4.00 -3.58
CA SER A 156 -7.80 -2.89 -4.47
C SER A 156 -9.30 -2.64 -4.42
N LEU A 157 -9.70 -1.46 -3.92
CA LEU A 157 -11.11 -1.10 -3.77
C LEU A 157 -11.67 -0.51 -5.06
N ALA A 158 -10.95 0.40 -5.69
CA ALA A 158 -11.42 1.05 -6.92
C ALA A 158 -10.26 1.56 -7.79
N VAL A 159 -10.56 1.71 -9.09
CA VAL A 159 -9.73 2.47 -10.03
C VAL A 159 -10.59 3.56 -10.67
N VAL A 160 -10.07 4.79 -10.66
CA VAL A 160 -10.73 5.98 -11.22
C VAL A 160 -9.77 6.61 -12.23
N THR A 161 -10.24 6.96 -13.45
CA THR A 161 -9.44 7.80 -14.39
C THR A 161 -9.48 9.25 -13.92
N THR A 162 -8.42 10.01 -14.22
CA THR A 162 -8.28 11.41 -13.77
C THR A 162 -8.85 12.44 -14.73
N GLY A 163 -9.13 12.05 -16.00
CA GLY A 163 -9.42 12.98 -17.07
C GLY A 163 -8.21 13.80 -17.53
N GLU A 164 -7.01 13.39 -17.14
CA GLU A 164 -5.72 13.99 -17.47
C GLU A 164 -4.79 12.95 -18.06
N ASP A 165 -3.93 13.37 -18.97
CA ASP A 165 -2.85 12.53 -19.47
C ASP A 165 -1.64 12.58 -18.53
N VAL A 166 -0.94 11.46 -18.44
CA VAL A 166 0.30 11.30 -17.72
C VAL A 166 1.42 11.04 -18.71
N LEU A 167 2.39 11.94 -18.80
CA LEU A 167 3.53 11.79 -19.69
C LEU A 167 4.50 10.76 -19.12
N ARG A 168 4.77 9.71 -19.91
CA ARG A 168 5.80 8.71 -19.69
C ARG A 168 6.66 8.66 -20.98
N GLU A 169 6.94 7.49 -21.52
CA GLU A 169 7.50 7.37 -22.89
C GLU A 169 6.50 7.90 -23.95
N THR A 170 5.21 7.75 -23.66
CA THR A 170 4.08 8.27 -24.45
C THR A 170 3.05 8.91 -23.51
N ASN A 171 2.07 9.64 -24.06
CA ASN A 171 0.94 10.12 -23.29
C ASN A 171 0.00 8.96 -22.95
N LEU A 172 -0.22 8.74 -21.66
CA LEU A 172 -1.07 7.69 -21.12
C LEU A 172 -2.22 8.29 -20.31
N LYS A 173 -3.38 7.65 -20.30
CA LYS A 173 -4.50 8.08 -19.44
C LYS A 173 -4.08 7.97 -17.97
N GLY A 174 -4.28 9.05 -17.22
CA GLY A 174 -4.04 9.08 -15.78
C GLY A 174 -5.13 8.34 -15.00
N ALA A 175 -4.74 7.74 -13.87
CA ALA A 175 -5.66 7.08 -12.96
C ALA A 175 -5.19 7.15 -11.50
N VAL A 176 -6.15 6.94 -10.59
CA VAL A 176 -5.95 6.75 -9.16
C VAL A 176 -6.47 5.38 -8.78
N LEU A 177 -5.69 4.63 -8.00
CA LEU A 177 -6.09 3.38 -7.37
C LEU A 177 -6.37 3.64 -5.89
N THR A 178 -7.54 3.22 -5.40
CA THR A 178 -7.80 3.13 -3.96
C THR A 178 -7.35 1.78 -3.44
N ARG A 179 -6.28 1.79 -2.66
CA ARG A 179 -5.66 0.62 -2.04
C ARG A 179 -6.15 0.47 -0.61
N VAL A 180 -6.37 -0.76 -0.18
CA VAL A 180 -6.72 -1.13 1.19
C VAL A 180 -5.68 -2.12 1.72
N ALA A 181 -5.21 -1.92 2.93
CA ALA A 181 -4.22 -2.80 3.56
C ALA A 181 -4.45 -2.87 5.07
N SER A 182 -3.97 -3.92 5.73
CA SER A 182 -3.95 -3.96 7.21
C SER A 182 -3.03 -2.88 7.79
N SER A 183 -1.99 -2.51 7.08
CA SER A 183 -1.27 -1.22 7.15
C SER A 183 -0.30 -1.08 5.99
N HIS A 184 0.21 0.15 5.79
CA HIS A 184 1.27 0.44 4.83
C HIS A 184 2.67 0.53 5.48
N LEU A 185 2.81 0.03 6.73
CA LEU A 185 4.11 -0.10 7.38
C LEU A 185 4.99 -1.09 6.64
N ARG A 186 6.20 -0.67 6.29
CA ARG A 186 7.17 -1.45 5.52
C ARG A 186 8.44 -1.67 6.34
N VAL A 187 9.24 -2.64 5.98
CA VAL A 187 10.61 -2.76 6.53
C VAL A 187 11.36 -1.44 6.32
N GLY A 188 11.17 -0.81 5.16
CA GLY A 188 11.74 0.50 4.84
C GLY A 188 11.31 1.64 5.76
N THR A 189 10.17 1.57 6.45
CA THR A 189 9.75 2.58 7.44
C THR A 189 10.70 2.57 8.64
N PHE A 190 11.05 1.38 9.15
CA PHE A 190 12.00 1.22 10.25
C PHE A 190 13.41 1.66 9.84
N GLN A 191 13.82 1.31 8.62
CA GLN A 191 15.12 1.72 8.07
C GLN A 191 15.24 3.24 7.93
N TYR A 192 14.14 3.92 7.57
CA TYR A 192 14.12 5.37 7.47
C TYR A 192 14.41 6.03 8.82
N ILE A 193 13.72 5.61 9.88
CA ILE A 193 13.91 6.16 11.22
C ILE A 193 15.30 5.81 11.76
N ALA A 194 15.76 4.58 11.53
CA ALA A 194 17.12 4.17 11.93
C ALA A 194 18.20 5.01 11.23
N ALA A 195 18.03 5.32 9.93
CA ALA A 195 18.95 6.19 9.19
C ALA A 195 18.96 7.65 9.68
N LYS A 196 17.86 8.10 10.30
CA LYS A 196 17.77 9.40 10.99
C LYS A 196 18.38 9.38 12.41
N GLN A 197 18.79 8.21 12.89
CA GLN A 197 19.36 8.00 14.23
C GLN A 197 18.43 8.43 15.38
N ASP A 198 17.12 8.48 15.13
CA ASP A 198 16.11 8.79 16.14
C ASP A 198 15.65 7.52 16.86
N ILE A 199 16.37 7.15 17.91
CA ILE A 199 16.08 5.95 18.70
C ILE A 199 14.73 6.05 19.42
N SER A 200 14.32 7.25 19.81
CA SER A 200 13.03 7.47 20.47
C SER A 200 11.87 7.21 19.52
N ALA A 201 11.93 7.78 18.31
CA ALA A 201 10.94 7.53 17.27
C ALA A 201 10.92 6.05 16.84
N LEU A 202 12.10 5.39 16.78
CA LEU A 202 12.18 3.97 16.46
C LEU A 202 11.48 3.08 17.50
N LYS A 203 11.64 3.38 18.79
CA LYS A 203 10.94 2.67 19.88
C LYS A 203 9.43 2.85 19.78
N ILE A 204 8.96 4.10 19.53
CA ILE A 204 7.54 4.38 19.34
C ILE A 204 6.99 3.59 18.13
N LEU A 205 7.74 3.51 17.03
CA LEU A 205 7.35 2.75 15.85
C LEU A 205 7.27 1.24 16.14
N VAL A 206 8.20 0.69 16.92
CA VAL A 206 8.16 -0.72 17.35
C VAL A 206 6.91 -0.99 18.19
N ASP A 207 6.62 -0.14 19.17
CA ASP A 207 5.42 -0.28 20.02
C ASP A 207 4.13 -0.17 19.18
N TYR A 208 4.06 0.79 18.27
CA TYR A 208 2.94 0.96 17.35
C TYR A 208 2.73 -0.29 16.46
N ALA A 209 3.80 -0.80 15.86
CA ALA A 209 3.74 -1.98 15.00
C ALA A 209 3.27 -3.23 15.76
N ILE A 210 3.71 -3.38 17.01
CA ILE A 210 3.28 -4.47 17.90
C ILE A 210 1.79 -4.32 18.21
N GLN A 211 1.34 -3.15 18.67
CA GLN A 211 -0.07 -2.90 18.98
C GLN A 211 -0.97 -3.17 17.77
N ARG A 212 -0.52 -2.81 16.57
CA ARG A 212 -1.29 -2.93 15.34
C ARG A 212 -1.36 -4.35 14.78
N HIS A 213 -0.25 -5.09 14.80
CA HIS A 213 -0.10 -6.34 14.05
C HIS A 213 0.25 -7.55 14.87
N TYR A 214 0.75 -7.36 16.10
CA TYR A 214 1.35 -8.40 16.92
C TYR A 214 1.03 -8.18 18.40
N PRO A 215 -0.26 -7.96 18.75
CA PRO A 215 -0.66 -7.60 20.12
C PRO A 215 -0.24 -8.63 21.17
N GLU A 216 0.03 -9.87 20.76
CA GLU A 216 0.56 -10.93 21.62
C GLU A 216 1.94 -10.61 22.22
N PHE A 217 2.68 -9.66 21.60
CA PHE A 217 4.02 -9.26 22.07
C PHE A 217 4.06 -7.94 22.84
N ILE A 218 2.90 -7.37 23.22
CA ILE A 218 2.84 -6.10 23.97
C ILE A 218 3.66 -6.18 25.27
N ASN A 219 3.68 -7.34 25.93
CA ASN A 219 4.40 -7.58 27.17
C ASN A 219 5.70 -8.38 26.97
N ALA A 220 6.22 -8.48 25.75
CA ALA A 220 7.49 -9.18 25.51
C ALA A 220 8.65 -8.47 26.20
N GLU A 221 9.57 -9.25 26.81
CA GLU A 221 10.76 -8.73 27.47
C GLU A 221 11.63 -7.90 26.50
N ASN A 222 11.78 -8.38 25.26
CA ASN A 222 12.44 -7.65 24.19
C ASN A 222 11.51 -7.52 22.98
N LYS A 223 10.75 -6.42 22.94
CA LYS A 223 9.78 -6.13 21.90
C LYS A 223 10.39 -6.07 20.49
N ALA A 224 11.61 -5.53 20.36
CA ALA A 224 12.26 -5.40 19.07
C ALA A 224 12.61 -6.78 18.46
N ILE A 225 13.14 -7.70 19.27
CA ILE A 225 13.43 -9.07 18.84
C ILE A 225 12.13 -9.83 18.56
N ALA A 226 11.10 -9.67 19.39
CA ALA A 226 9.81 -10.31 19.18
C ALA A 226 9.18 -9.86 17.85
N LEU A 227 9.13 -8.54 17.60
CA LEU A 227 8.64 -7.97 16.34
C LEU A 227 9.46 -8.48 15.15
N PHE A 228 10.79 -8.43 15.22
CA PHE A 228 11.66 -8.91 14.14
C PHE A 228 11.36 -10.38 13.79
N SER A 229 11.29 -11.25 14.78
CA SER A 229 11.02 -12.68 14.57
C SER A 229 9.64 -12.93 13.99
N ALA A 230 8.63 -12.18 14.43
CA ALA A 230 7.28 -12.28 13.92
C ALA A 230 7.16 -11.80 12.46
N VAL A 231 7.76 -10.66 12.13
CA VAL A 231 7.82 -10.14 10.76
C VAL A 231 8.54 -11.12 9.84
N MET A 232 9.70 -11.63 10.26
CA MET A 232 10.46 -12.64 9.52
C MET A 232 9.59 -13.87 9.22
N THR A 233 8.86 -14.38 10.21
CA THR A 233 7.97 -15.54 10.02
C THR A 233 6.88 -15.25 9.00
N ARG A 234 6.26 -14.05 9.03
CA ARG A 234 5.24 -13.67 8.03
C ARG A 234 5.83 -13.53 6.64
N GLN A 235 7.04 -12.97 6.50
CA GLN A 235 7.71 -12.83 5.21
C GLN A 235 8.09 -14.20 4.62
N ILE A 236 8.62 -15.11 5.42
CA ILE A 236 8.89 -16.49 4.99
C ILE A 236 7.62 -17.14 4.45
N ASN A 237 6.52 -17.07 5.21
CA ASN A 237 5.24 -17.63 4.79
C ASN A 237 4.71 -17.00 3.49
N LEU A 238 4.86 -15.69 3.34
CA LEU A 238 4.46 -14.97 2.13
C LEU A 238 5.23 -15.47 0.91
N ILE A 239 6.55 -15.55 1.00
CA ILE A 239 7.43 -15.96 -0.09
C ILE A 239 7.20 -17.43 -0.45
N VAL A 240 7.05 -18.32 0.52
CA VAL A 240 6.68 -19.72 0.28
C VAL A 240 5.37 -19.81 -0.52
N ASN A 241 4.38 -18.98 -0.20
CA ASN A 241 3.13 -18.94 -0.95
C ASN A 241 3.31 -18.40 -2.38
N TRP A 242 4.15 -17.38 -2.60
CA TRP A 242 4.49 -16.93 -3.95
C TRP A 242 5.15 -18.04 -4.77
N MET A 243 6.14 -18.73 -4.17
CA MET A 243 6.82 -19.86 -4.82
C MET A 243 5.84 -20.97 -5.20
N ARG A 244 4.87 -21.27 -4.33
CA ARG A 244 3.85 -22.31 -4.57
C ARG A 244 3.01 -22.07 -5.83
N VAL A 245 2.74 -20.80 -6.17
CA VAL A 245 1.91 -20.42 -7.31
C VAL A 245 2.72 -19.87 -8.49
N SER A 246 4.04 -20.06 -8.46
CA SER A 246 4.94 -19.54 -9.51
C SER A 246 4.88 -18.03 -9.71
N PHE A 247 4.55 -17.28 -8.65
CA PHE A 247 4.49 -15.83 -8.70
C PHE A 247 5.87 -15.22 -8.47
N ILE A 248 6.21 -14.25 -9.31
CA ILE A 248 7.42 -13.42 -9.17
C ILE A 248 6.98 -11.99 -8.91
N HIS A 249 7.35 -11.45 -7.74
CA HIS A 249 7.08 -10.06 -7.39
C HIS A 249 7.89 -9.09 -8.26
N GLY A 250 9.14 -9.42 -8.51
CA GLY A 250 10.04 -8.70 -9.41
C GLY A 250 10.72 -7.45 -8.85
N VAL A 251 10.31 -6.96 -7.67
CA VAL A 251 10.98 -5.83 -6.97
C VAL A 251 10.79 -6.00 -5.46
N MET A 252 11.60 -6.86 -4.85
CA MET A 252 11.54 -7.16 -3.41
C MET A 252 12.50 -6.27 -2.61
N ASN A 253 12.42 -4.97 -2.86
CA ASN A 253 13.12 -3.97 -2.05
C ASN A 253 12.44 -3.85 -0.68
N THR A 254 13.13 -3.33 0.32
CA THR A 254 12.58 -3.15 1.68
C THR A 254 11.43 -2.14 1.75
N ASP A 255 11.28 -1.29 0.75
CA ASP A 255 10.10 -0.43 0.54
C ASP A 255 8.88 -1.19 -0.02
N ASN A 256 9.06 -2.42 -0.50
CA ASN A 256 8.00 -3.30 -1.00
C ASN A 256 7.78 -4.53 -0.10
N MET A 257 8.28 -4.51 1.12
CA MET A 257 8.12 -5.58 2.11
C MET A 257 7.32 -5.05 3.28
N SER A 258 6.01 -5.37 3.31
CA SER A 258 5.11 -4.97 4.39
C SER A 258 5.38 -5.79 5.65
N ILE A 259 5.44 -5.14 6.83
CA ILE A 259 5.60 -5.85 8.10
C ILE A 259 4.37 -6.69 8.48
N SER A 260 3.21 -6.42 7.88
CA SER A 260 2.01 -7.24 8.04
C SER A 260 2.13 -8.61 7.35
N GLY A 261 3.12 -8.79 6.45
CA GLY A 261 3.25 -9.98 5.63
C GLY A 261 2.33 -9.99 4.40
N GLU A 262 1.77 -8.83 4.03
CA GLU A 262 0.98 -8.66 2.81
C GLU A 262 1.87 -8.33 1.61
N SER A 263 1.58 -8.91 0.44
CA SER A 263 2.16 -8.47 -0.84
C SER A 263 1.72 -7.05 -1.15
N ILE A 264 2.62 -6.20 -1.62
CA ILE A 264 2.34 -4.78 -1.92
C ILE A 264 3.12 -4.32 -3.15
N ASP A 265 2.60 -3.31 -3.87
CA ASP A 265 3.28 -2.63 -4.98
C ASP A 265 3.57 -3.53 -6.19
N TYR A 266 2.50 -3.97 -6.83
CA TYR A 266 2.51 -4.84 -8.01
C TYR A 266 2.99 -4.10 -9.27
N GLY A 267 4.32 -3.99 -9.42
CA GLY A 267 4.99 -3.38 -10.57
C GLY A 267 5.24 -4.40 -11.69
N PRO A 268 6.47 -4.90 -11.86
CA PRO A 268 6.84 -5.85 -12.93
C PRO A 268 6.51 -7.31 -12.56
N CYS A 269 5.52 -7.55 -11.71
CA CYS A 269 5.15 -8.88 -11.25
C CYS A 269 4.43 -9.70 -12.32
N ALA A 270 4.59 -11.01 -12.28
CA ALA A 270 3.83 -11.95 -13.09
C ALA A 270 3.88 -13.38 -12.52
N PHE A 271 3.03 -14.25 -13.04
CA PHE A 271 3.12 -15.70 -12.85
C PHE A 271 3.93 -16.31 -14.00
N MET A 272 4.77 -17.31 -13.70
CA MET A 272 5.55 -17.99 -14.73
C MET A 272 4.66 -18.94 -15.54
N ASP A 273 4.85 -18.97 -16.88
CA ASP A 273 4.25 -19.97 -17.76
C ASP A 273 5.05 -21.27 -17.74
N HIS A 274 6.36 -21.18 -17.71
CA HIS A 274 7.28 -22.31 -17.66
C HIS A 274 8.23 -22.18 -16.48
N TYR A 275 8.49 -23.28 -15.80
CA TYR A 275 9.40 -23.28 -14.66
C TYR A 275 10.84 -23.00 -15.09
N ASP A 276 11.37 -21.86 -14.65
CA ASP A 276 12.78 -21.53 -14.73
C ASP A 276 13.17 -20.64 -13.54
N THR A 277 14.12 -21.10 -12.74
CA THR A 277 14.62 -20.39 -11.56
C THR A 277 15.23 -19.02 -11.88
N LYS A 278 15.64 -18.80 -13.12
CA LYS A 278 16.25 -17.54 -13.59
C LYS A 278 15.23 -16.55 -14.17
N THR A 279 13.94 -16.92 -14.21
CA THR A 279 12.90 -16.02 -14.76
C THR A 279 12.86 -14.69 -14.02
N VAL A 280 12.90 -13.60 -14.78
CA VAL A 280 12.83 -12.21 -14.34
C VAL A 280 11.80 -11.47 -15.16
N PHE A 281 10.93 -10.69 -14.52
CA PHE A 281 9.93 -9.86 -15.21
C PHE A 281 10.23 -8.36 -15.14
N SER A 282 11.15 -7.93 -14.28
CA SER A 282 11.59 -6.54 -14.23
C SER A 282 12.58 -6.25 -15.35
N SER A 283 12.22 -5.35 -16.26
CA SER A 283 13.09 -4.96 -17.38
C SER A 283 14.39 -4.28 -16.96
N ILE A 284 14.47 -3.80 -15.72
CA ILE A 284 15.66 -3.13 -15.17
C ILE A 284 16.50 -4.06 -14.27
N ASP A 285 16.04 -5.27 -14.02
CA ASP A 285 16.77 -6.27 -13.24
C ASP A 285 17.69 -7.13 -14.12
N HIS A 286 18.72 -6.50 -14.67
CA HIS A 286 19.64 -7.16 -15.58
C HIS A 286 20.48 -8.28 -14.96
N TYR A 287 20.58 -8.33 -13.64
CA TYR A 287 21.36 -9.32 -12.90
C TYR A 287 20.51 -10.42 -12.24
N GLY A 288 19.19 -10.38 -12.42
CA GLY A 288 18.30 -11.39 -11.85
C GLY A 288 18.23 -11.38 -10.33
N ARG A 289 18.45 -10.20 -9.70
CA ARG A 289 18.39 -10.04 -8.25
C ARG A 289 17.06 -10.53 -7.68
N TYR A 290 15.97 -10.27 -8.39
CA TYR A 290 14.60 -10.62 -8.02
C TYR A 290 14.02 -11.69 -8.94
N SER A 291 14.88 -12.62 -9.46
CA SER A 291 14.42 -13.79 -10.19
C SER A 291 13.63 -14.73 -9.29
N TYR A 292 12.86 -15.63 -9.88
CA TYR A 292 12.08 -16.61 -9.14
C TYR A 292 12.91 -17.35 -8.07
N GLY A 293 14.05 -17.89 -8.45
CA GLY A 293 14.92 -18.64 -7.54
C GLY A 293 15.62 -17.77 -6.50
N SER A 294 15.71 -16.44 -6.72
CA SER A 294 16.34 -15.51 -5.79
C SER A 294 15.37 -15.02 -4.69
N GLN A 295 14.06 -15.14 -4.89
CA GLN A 295 13.06 -14.63 -3.95
C GLN A 295 13.26 -15.14 -2.51
N PRO A 296 13.51 -16.45 -2.26
CA PRO A 296 13.72 -16.95 -0.90
C PRO A 296 15.00 -16.43 -0.23
N VAL A 297 15.98 -15.97 -1.01
CA VAL A 297 17.27 -15.48 -0.49
C VAL A 297 17.19 -13.99 -0.16
N ILE A 298 16.38 -13.24 -0.92
CA ILE A 298 16.23 -11.79 -0.77
C ILE A 298 15.26 -11.44 0.35
N GLY A 299 14.19 -12.19 0.51
CA GLY A 299 13.20 -11.98 1.56
C GLY A 299 13.52 -12.72 2.82
#